data_2d9606bae53e12af20cde894be490bc3
#
_entry.id   2d9606bae53e12af20cde894be490bc3
#
_cell.length_a   1.000
_cell.length_b   1.000
_cell.length_c   1.000
_cell.angle_alpha   90.00
_cell.angle_beta   90.00
_cell.angle_gamma   90.00
#
_symmetry.space_group_name_H-M   'P 1'
#
loop_
_entity.id
_entity.type
_entity.pdbx_description
1 polymer ?
#
loop_
_entity_poly.entity_id
_entity_poly.type
_entity_poly.pdbx_seq_one_letter_code
_entity_poly.pdbx_strand_id
1 'polypeptide(L)'
;LVSHSRDEIYRFSEELVIIDKGKVVCAGKTEEIFAYPEWKEAARLTGCKNITKVIREDAHHLQVPAWEICLALKQEISEEIQYIGIRAHDFVPVWDEISDEGKRNQEKANENLNNNRIPVKIESVAKLPFEHRFFLRISEKSREENVETEASENVCWFVQRDQWKMLEERGLPAWL
;
A
#
# COMPACT_ATOMS: atom_id res chain seq x y z
N LEU A 1 -5.92 16.55 -24.11
CA LEU A 1 -4.56 16.23 -23.68
C LEU A 1 -4.39 14.71 -23.64
N VAL A 2 -3.33 14.18 -24.23
CA VAL A 2 -2.92 12.77 -24.06
C VAL A 2 -1.52 12.82 -23.47
N SER A 3 -1.33 12.25 -22.29
CA SER A 3 -0.06 12.26 -21.57
C SER A 3 0.12 11.00 -20.72
N HIS A 4 1.36 10.65 -20.46
CA HIS A 4 1.74 9.65 -19.44
C HIS A 4 2.20 10.31 -18.13
N SER A 5 2.24 11.65 -18.09
CA SER A 5 2.58 12.43 -16.91
C SER A 5 1.34 12.62 -16.03
N ARG A 6 1.33 11.96 -14.89
CA ARG A 6 0.24 12.05 -13.91
C ARG A 6 0.03 13.47 -13.41
N ASP A 7 1.13 14.18 -13.18
CA ASP A 7 1.10 15.54 -12.64
C ASP A 7 0.50 16.53 -13.66
N GLU A 8 0.80 16.36 -14.96
CA GLU A 8 0.20 17.15 -16.02
C GLU A 8 -1.31 16.87 -16.14
N ILE A 9 -1.68 15.59 -16.15
CA ILE A 9 -3.10 15.17 -16.24
C ILE A 9 -3.87 15.76 -15.06
N TYR A 10 -3.38 15.60 -13.84
CA TYR A 10 -4.05 16.08 -12.63
C TYR A 10 -4.21 17.61 -12.61
N ARG A 11 -3.20 18.35 -13.11
CA ARG A 11 -3.22 19.81 -13.11
C ARG A 11 -4.06 20.44 -14.22
N PHE A 12 -4.19 19.78 -15.36
CA PHE A 12 -4.72 20.40 -16.59
C PHE A 12 -5.99 19.73 -17.12
N SER A 13 -6.50 18.69 -16.47
CA SER A 13 -7.69 17.97 -16.94
C SER A 13 -8.72 17.89 -15.83
N GLU A 14 -9.93 18.36 -16.11
CA GLU A 14 -11.10 18.20 -15.23
C GLU A 14 -11.68 16.79 -15.34
N GLU A 15 -11.65 16.24 -16.55
CA GLU A 15 -12.13 14.89 -16.86
C GLU A 15 -10.98 14.04 -17.40
N LEU A 16 -11.00 12.76 -17.06
CA LEU A 16 -9.99 11.78 -17.44
C LEU A 16 -10.63 10.54 -18.05
N VAL A 17 -10.04 10.05 -19.13
CA VAL A 17 -10.31 8.74 -19.70
C VAL A 17 -9.05 7.90 -19.60
N ILE A 18 -9.12 6.77 -18.91
CA ILE A 18 -8.02 5.81 -18.81
C ILE A 18 -8.20 4.72 -19.85
N ILE A 19 -7.14 4.51 -20.64
CA ILE A 19 -7.09 3.49 -21.68
C ILE A 19 -5.96 2.50 -21.36
N ASP A 20 -6.26 1.22 -21.33
CA ASP A 20 -5.28 0.13 -21.25
C ASP A 20 -5.52 -0.88 -22.37
N LYS A 21 -4.44 -1.30 -23.03
CA LYS A 21 -4.48 -2.28 -24.15
C LYS A 21 -5.53 -1.95 -25.22
N GLY A 22 -5.70 -0.64 -25.53
CA GLY A 22 -6.62 -0.17 -26.54
C GLY A 22 -8.10 -0.15 -26.14
N LYS A 23 -8.41 -0.38 -24.85
CA LYS A 23 -9.78 -0.34 -24.32
C LYS A 23 -9.91 0.73 -23.25
N VAL A 24 -11.06 1.38 -23.20
CA VAL A 24 -11.39 2.29 -22.10
C VAL A 24 -11.61 1.46 -20.84
N VAL A 25 -10.82 1.77 -19.79
CA VAL A 25 -10.94 1.17 -18.46
C VAL A 25 -11.98 1.91 -17.64
N CYS A 26 -11.85 3.24 -17.57
CA CYS A 26 -12.80 4.11 -16.89
C CYS A 26 -12.74 5.52 -17.46
N ALA A 27 -13.77 6.30 -17.20
CA ALA A 27 -13.87 7.72 -17.51
C ALA A 27 -14.62 8.43 -16.39
N GLY A 28 -14.24 9.67 -16.07
CA GLY A 28 -14.87 10.48 -15.04
C GLY A 28 -14.02 11.66 -14.64
N LYS A 29 -14.37 12.29 -13.52
CA LYS A 29 -13.61 13.41 -13.00
C LYS A 29 -12.21 12.99 -12.56
N THR A 30 -11.23 13.77 -12.94
CA THR A 30 -9.82 13.48 -12.68
C THR A 30 -9.55 13.28 -11.18
N GLU A 31 -10.06 14.18 -10.33
CA GLU A 31 -9.86 14.12 -8.89
C GLU A 31 -10.46 12.84 -8.28
N GLU A 32 -11.66 12.43 -8.73
CA GLU A 32 -12.33 11.23 -8.23
C GLU A 32 -11.56 9.96 -8.61
N ILE A 33 -11.14 9.85 -9.88
CA ILE A 33 -10.36 8.70 -10.36
C ILE A 33 -8.99 8.61 -9.68
N PHE A 34 -8.36 9.76 -9.38
CA PHE A 34 -7.10 9.77 -8.64
C PHE A 34 -7.28 9.42 -7.16
N ALA A 35 -8.35 9.88 -6.52
CA ALA A 35 -8.59 9.61 -5.10
C ALA A 35 -9.06 8.16 -4.87
N TYR A 36 -10.01 7.69 -5.69
CA TYR A 36 -10.69 6.40 -5.50
C TYR A 36 -10.73 5.59 -6.81
N PRO A 37 -9.60 5.07 -7.28
CA PRO A 37 -9.55 4.28 -8.49
C PRO A 37 -10.20 2.91 -8.26
N GLU A 38 -11.36 2.67 -8.85
CA GLU A 38 -12.11 1.41 -8.73
C GLU A 38 -11.45 0.24 -9.48
N TRP A 39 -10.60 0.54 -10.47
CA TRP A 39 -9.96 -0.45 -11.34
C TRP A 39 -8.47 -0.55 -11.05
N LYS A 40 -7.94 -1.78 -11.04
CA LYS A 40 -6.51 -2.06 -10.84
C LYS A 40 -5.63 -1.25 -11.80
N GLU A 41 -6.01 -1.19 -13.07
CA GLU A 41 -5.30 -0.45 -14.12
C GLU A 41 -5.33 1.06 -13.84
N ALA A 42 -6.47 1.58 -13.41
CA ALA A 42 -6.61 2.98 -13.00
C ALA A 42 -5.74 3.29 -11.79
N ALA A 43 -5.76 2.44 -10.76
CA ALA A 43 -4.91 2.59 -9.58
C ALA A 43 -3.42 2.61 -9.96
N ARG A 44 -2.98 1.72 -10.84
CA ARG A 44 -1.61 1.66 -11.33
C ARG A 44 -1.21 2.94 -12.08
N LEU A 45 -2.05 3.40 -13.00
CA LEU A 45 -1.80 4.58 -13.81
C LEU A 45 -1.84 5.87 -13.00
N THR A 46 -2.70 5.95 -11.99
CA THR A 46 -2.76 7.10 -11.06
C THR A 46 -1.68 7.05 -9.96
N GLY A 47 -0.82 6.01 -9.93
CA GLY A 47 0.40 5.99 -9.13
C GLY A 47 0.40 5.09 -7.92
N CYS A 48 -0.59 4.25 -7.74
CA CYS A 48 -0.54 3.22 -6.73
C CYS A 48 0.55 2.19 -7.08
N LYS A 49 1.48 1.95 -6.16
CA LYS A 49 2.61 1.04 -6.37
C LYS A 49 2.36 -0.33 -5.75
N ASN A 50 1.68 -0.35 -4.62
CA ASN A 50 1.43 -1.56 -3.86
C ASN A 50 0.02 -2.03 -4.16
N ILE A 51 -0.12 -2.93 -5.14
CA ILE A 51 -1.41 -3.51 -5.54
C ILE A 51 -1.27 -5.01 -5.47
N THR A 52 -2.16 -5.66 -4.72
CA THR A 52 -2.14 -7.11 -4.54
C THR A 52 -3.54 -7.72 -4.55
N LYS A 53 -3.61 -9.02 -4.83
CA LYS A 53 -4.86 -9.78 -4.75
C LYS A 53 -5.28 -9.98 -3.31
N VAL A 54 -6.58 -10.01 -3.07
CA VAL A 54 -7.17 -10.28 -1.77
C VAL A 54 -8.25 -11.34 -1.86
N ILE A 55 -8.52 -11.95 -0.71
CA ILE A 55 -9.62 -12.87 -0.50
C ILE A 55 -10.52 -12.25 0.58
N ARG A 56 -11.78 -12.03 0.25
CA ARG A 56 -12.76 -11.55 1.21
C ARG A 56 -13.11 -12.68 2.18
N GLU A 57 -12.90 -12.46 3.47
CA GLU A 57 -13.33 -13.40 4.52
C GLU A 57 -14.76 -13.12 4.95
N ASP A 58 -15.07 -11.84 5.23
CA ASP A 58 -16.40 -11.39 5.61
C ASP A 58 -16.66 -9.93 5.17
N ALA A 59 -17.65 -9.28 5.74
CA ALA A 59 -18.02 -7.91 5.40
C ALA A 59 -16.94 -6.87 5.76
N HIS A 60 -15.99 -7.20 6.65
CA HIS A 60 -15.01 -6.27 7.19
C HIS A 60 -13.58 -6.79 7.17
N HIS A 61 -13.36 -8.05 6.78
CA HIS A 61 -12.04 -8.67 6.79
C HIS A 61 -11.61 -9.15 5.42
N LEU A 62 -10.34 -8.86 5.09
CA LEU A 62 -9.66 -9.30 3.88
C LEU A 62 -8.39 -10.07 4.23
N GLN A 63 -8.23 -11.25 3.68
CA GLN A 63 -6.92 -11.89 3.63
C GLN A 63 -6.11 -11.30 2.47
N VAL A 64 -4.84 -11.03 2.74
CA VAL A 64 -3.85 -10.60 1.77
C VAL A 64 -2.75 -11.65 1.68
N PRO A 65 -2.91 -12.69 0.85
CA PRO A 65 -2.00 -13.84 0.84
C PRO A 65 -0.55 -13.46 0.55
N ALA A 66 -0.32 -12.53 -0.37
CA ALA A 66 1.02 -12.06 -0.73
C ALA A 66 1.74 -11.31 0.41
N TRP A 67 1.00 -10.82 1.39
CA TRP A 67 1.53 -10.09 2.56
C TRP A 67 1.37 -10.89 3.85
N GLU A 68 0.79 -12.08 3.79
CA GLU A 68 0.54 -12.96 4.94
C GLU A 68 -0.16 -12.25 6.11
N ILE A 69 -1.07 -11.34 5.81
CA ILE A 69 -1.83 -10.56 6.79
C ILE A 69 -3.34 -10.64 6.54
N CYS A 70 -4.10 -10.39 7.60
CA CYS A 70 -5.52 -10.11 7.53
C CYS A 70 -5.73 -8.62 7.84
N LEU A 71 -6.46 -7.92 6.98
CA LEU A 71 -6.82 -6.52 7.14
C LEU A 71 -8.25 -6.41 7.65
N ALA A 72 -8.44 -5.59 8.68
CA ALA A 72 -9.76 -5.23 9.19
C ALA A 72 -10.15 -3.84 8.71
N LEU A 73 -11.31 -3.70 8.09
CA LEU A 73 -11.80 -2.46 7.51
C LEU A 73 -13.08 -1.98 8.23
N LYS A 74 -13.19 -0.67 8.43
CA LYS A 74 -14.40 -0.07 9.03
C LYS A 74 -15.58 -0.07 8.06
N GLN A 75 -15.29 0.06 6.77
CA GLN A 75 -16.29 0.07 5.72
C GLN A 75 -16.63 -1.36 5.31
N GLU A 76 -17.86 -1.56 4.88
CA GLU A 76 -18.27 -2.83 4.31
C GLU A 76 -17.56 -3.09 2.99
N ILE A 77 -17.04 -4.31 2.85
CA ILE A 77 -16.26 -4.74 1.71
C ILE A 77 -17.18 -5.32 0.66
N SER A 78 -17.07 -4.84 -0.57
CA SER A 78 -17.81 -5.39 -1.72
C SER A 78 -17.53 -6.89 -1.89
N GLU A 79 -18.55 -7.66 -2.25
CA GLU A 79 -18.42 -9.09 -2.56
C GLU A 79 -17.55 -9.34 -3.80
N GLU A 80 -17.45 -8.38 -4.70
CA GLU A 80 -16.70 -8.49 -5.95
C GLU A 80 -15.23 -8.05 -5.82
N ILE A 81 -14.78 -7.72 -4.61
CA ILE A 81 -13.40 -7.25 -4.42
C ILE A 81 -12.38 -8.31 -4.81
N GLN A 82 -11.40 -7.93 -5.60
CA GLN A 82 -10.32 -8.80 -6.06
C GLN A 82 -8.93 -8.28 -5.71
N TYR A 83 -8.79 -6.98 -5.57
CA TYR A 83 -7.50 -6.32 -5.32
C TYR A 83 -7.65 -5.23 -4.28
N ILE A 84 -6.56 -4.99 -3.55
CA ILE A 84 -6.36 -3.76 -2.80
C ILE A 84 -5.15 -3.02 -3.34
N GLY A 85 -5.15 -1.71 -3.11
CA GLY A 85 -4.03 -0.85 -3.46
C GLY A 85 -3.73 0.12 -2.33
N ILE A 86 -2.44 0.25 -1.98
CA ILE A 86 -1.95 1.23 -1.01
C ILE A 86 -0.91 2.11 -1.70
N ARG A 87 -1.06 3.42 -1.61
CA ARG A 87 -0.06 4.33 -2.15
C ARG A 87 1.21 4.28 -1.31
N ALA A 88 2.35 4.39 -1.97
CA ALA A 88 3.64 4.28 -1.30
C ALA A 88 3.90 5.36 -0.23
N HIS A 89 3.19 6.50 -0.30
CA HIS A 89 3.29 7.58 0.68
C HIS A 89 2.31 7.45 1.86
N ASP A 90 1.31 6.55 1.76
CA ASP A 90 0.23 6.45 2.74
C ASP A 90 0.57 5.50 3.91
N PHE A 91 1.70 4.84 3.84
CA PHE A 91 2.18 4.02 4.94
C PHE A 91 2.63 4.87 6.12
N VAL A 92 2.22 4.47 7.31
CA VAL A 92 2.61 5.09 8.57
C VAL A 92 3.57 4.16 9.29
N PRO A 93 4.84 4.57 9.52
CA PRO A 93 5.80 3.73 10.20
C PRO A 93 5.45 3.53 11.67
N VAL A 94 5.57 2.30 12.15
CA VAL A 94 5.29 1.93 13.55
C VAL A 94 6.56 1.33 14.16
N TRP A 95 6.97 1.89 15.31
CA TRP A 95 8.05 1.36 16.14
C TRP A 95 7.44 0.66 17.34
N ASP A 96 7.97 -0.49 17.69
CA ASP A 96 7.65 -1.12 18.95
C ASP A 96 8.18 -0.21 20.07
N GLU A 97 7.30 0.33 20.88
CA GLU A 97 7.71 0.96 22.12
C GLU A 97 8.20 -0.15 23.05
N ILE A 98 9.52 -0.21 23.26
CA ILE A 98 10.13 -1.07 24.27
C ILE A 98 9.81 -0.44 25.63
N SER A 99 8.61 -0.64 26.13
CA SER A 99 8.30 -0.42 27.52
C SER A 99 8.28 -1.76 28.23
N ASP A 100 8.98 -1.88 29.36
CA ASP A 100 8.99 -3.06 30.25
C ASP A 100 7.58 -3.45 30.75
N GLU A 101 6.55 -2.65 30.46
CA GLU A 101 5.12 -2.95 30.68
C GLU A 101 4.46 -3.73 29.51
N GLY A 102 5.21 -4.02 28.44
CA GLY A 102 4.69 -4.53 27.15
C GLY A 102 4.11 -5.94 27.18
N LYS A 103 4.25 -6.72 28.28
CA LYS A 103 3.65 -8.06 28.36
C LYS A 103 2.17 -8.05 28.74
N ARG A 104 1.66 -6.98 29.35
CA ARG A 104 0.23 -6.86 29.72
C ARG A 104 -0.64 -6.19 28.66
N ASN A 105 -0.04 -5.50 27.70
CA ASN A 105 -0.78 -4.76 26.68
C ASN A 105 -0.97 -5.54 25.36
N GLN A 106 -0.27 -6.66 25.16
CA GLN A 106 -0.53 -7.52 23.97
C GLN A 106 -1.92 -8.16 23.97
N GLU A 107 -2.48 -8.47 25.15
CA GLU A 107 -3.84 -9.00 25.22
C GLU A 107 -4.90 -7.90 24.97
N LYS A 108 -4.63 -6.65 25.36
CA LYS A 108 -5.54 -5.51 25.09
C LYS A 108 -5.37 -4.93 23.68
N ALA A 109 -4.24 -5.14 23.01
CA ALA A 109 -4.03 -4.74 21.63
C ALA A 109 -4.86 -5.57 20.64
N ASN A 110 -5.24 -6.79 21.00
CA ASN A 110 -6.14 -7.62 20.20
C ASN A 110 -7.62 -7.18 20.27
N GLU A 111 -7.99 -6.33 21.23
CA GLU A 111 -9.37 -5.79 21.32
C GLU A 111 -9.58 -4.50 20.53
N ASN A 112 -8.52 -3.82 20.08
CA ASN A 112 -8.63 -2.63 19.21
C ASN A 112 -8.50 -3.03 17.75
N LEU A 113 -9.60 -3.33 17.13
CA LEU A 113 -9.93 -3.70 15.75
C LEU A 113 -9.36 -2.81 14.62
N ASN A 114 -8.24 -2.11 14.79
CA ASN A 114 -7.76 -1.13 13.79
C ASN A 114 -6.26 -1.05 13.57
N ASN A 115 -5.47 -2.03 13.98
CA ASN A 115 -4.03 -2.00 13.70
C ASN A 115 -3.70 -2.96 12.55
N ASN A 116 -4.02 -2.54 11.32
CA ASN A 116 -3.52 -3.17 10.12
C ASN A 116 -2.00 -2.93 10.01
N ARG A 117 -1.20 -3.77 10.68
CA ARG A 117 0.26 -3.67 10.69
C ARG A 117 0.84 -4.67 9.72
N ILE A 118 1.71 -4.19 8.86
CA ILE A 118 2.43 -5.01 7.89
C ILE A 118 3.86 -5.20 8.42
N PRO A 119 4.30 -6.42 8.76
CA PRO A 119 5.67 -6.67 9.17
C PRO A 119 6.59 -6.46 7.97
N VAL A 120 7.64 -5.67 8.13
CA VAL A 120 8.49 -5.31 7.00
C VAL A 120 9.96 -5.50 7.30
N LYS A 121 10.68 -6.00 6.29
CA LYS A 121 12.15 -6.05 6.28
C LYS A 121 12.65 -5.25 5.08
N ILE A 122 13.53 -4.29 5.33
CA ILE A 122 14.10 -3.46 4.27
C ILE A 122 15.07 -4.28 3.44
N GLU A 123 14.85 -4.35 2.13
CA GLU A 123 15.77 -4.97 1.18
C GLU A 123 16.73 -3.97 0.56
N SER A 124 16.20 -2.82 0.15
CA SER A 124 17.01 -1.78 -0.46
C SER A 124 16.38 -0.40 -0.28
N VAL A 125 17.21 0.62 -0.43
CA VAL A 125 16.80 2.03 -0.32
C VAL A 125 17.39 2.80 -1.50
N ALA A 126 16.52 3.43 -2.28
CA ALA A 126 16.93 4.40 -3.30
C ALA A 126 16.82 5.82 -2.72
N LYS A 127 17.95 6.49 -2.55
CA LYS A 127 18.01 7.86 -2.05
C LYS A 127 17.87 8.85 -3.21
N LEU A 128 16.78 9.60 -3.21
CA LEU A 128 16.52 10.67 -4.17
C LEU A 128 16.62 12.04 -3.47
N PRO A 129 16.77 13.15 -4.20
CA PRO A 129 16.98 14.48 -3.60
C PRO A 129 15.87 14.93 -2.64
N PHE A 130 14.63 14.52 -2.86
CA PHE A 130 13.46 14.98 -2.11
C PHE A 130 12.70 13.87 -1.40
N GLU A 131 12.98 12.61 -1.73
CA GLU A 131 12.34 11.44 -1.12
C GLU A 131 13.31 10.27 -1.05
N HIS A 132 13.05 9.34 -0.15
CA HIS A 132 13.72 8.04 -0.10
C HIS A 132 12.69 6.96 -0.40
N ARG A 133 13.05 6.03 -1.28
CA ARG A 133 12.19 4.91 -1.67
C ARG A 133 12.73 3.64 -1.04
N PHE A 134 11.96 3.10 -0.13
CA PHE A 134 12.24 1.82 0.48
C PHE A 134 11.56 0.71 -0.30
N PHE A 135 12.30 -0.33 -0.59
CA PHE A 135 11.78 -1.57 -1.12
C PHE A 135 11.82 -2.59 0.01
N LEU A 136 10.64 -3.11 0.36
CA LEU A 136 10.42 -3.86 1.57
C LEU A 136 9.93 -5.25 1.21
N ARG A 137 10.43 -6.26 1.91
CA ARG A 137 9.87 -7.61 1.90
C ARG A 137 8.98 -7.80 3.11
N ILE A 138 7.86 -8.48 2.93
CA ILE A 138 6.87 -8.69 4.00
C ILE A 138 7.07 -10.05 4.69
N SER A 139 7.59 -11.08 4.02
CA SER A 139 7.74 -12.41 4.60
C SER A 139 9.10 -13.05 4.32
N GLU A 140 9.55 -13.93 5.24
CA GLU A 140 10.74 -14.75 5.05
C GLU A 140 10.47 -16.03 4.23
N LYS A 141 9.21 -16.45 4.09
CA LYS A 141 8.82 -17.73 3.45
C LYS A 141 8.89 -17.75 1.93
N SER A 142 8.98 -16.61 1.27
CA SER A 142 8.95 -16.48 -0.21
C SER A 142 10.17 -17.07 -0.94
N ARG A 143 11.03 -17.86 -0.28
CA ARG A 143 12.24 -18.42 -0.90
C ARG A 143 12.07 -19.82 -1.48
N GLU A 144 10.99 -20.54 -1.22
CA GLU A 144 10.97 -22.00 -1.48
C GLU A 144 10.06 -22.48 -2.62
N GLU A 145 9.22 -21.67 -3.23
CA GLU A 145 8.39 -22.19 -4.33
C GLU A 145 8.38 -21.25 -5.55
N ASN A 146 8.79 -21.81 -6.70
CA ASN A 146 8.66 -21.29 -8.06
C ASN A 146 7.17 -21.14 -8.47
N VAL A 147 6.45 -20.28 -7.82
CA VAL A 147 5.13 -19.85 -8.27
C VAL A 147 5.29 -18.48 -8.92
N GLU A 148 5.12 -18.43 -10.25
CA GLU A 148 4.94 -17.18 -10.99
C GLU A 148 3.68 -16.48 -10.48
N THR A 149 3.78 -15.82 -9.34
CA THR A 149 2.74 -14.91 -8.87
C THR A 149 3.00 -13.53 -9.46
N GLU A 150 2.05 -13.04 -10.26
CA GLU A 150 2.02 -11.64 -10.77
C GLU A 150 1.96 -10.57 -9.66
N ALA A 151 2.01 -10.96 -8.40
CA ALA A 151 2.04 -10.08 -7.26
C ALA A 151 3.48 -9.68 -6.98
N SER A 152 3.79 -8.41 -7.05
CA SER A 152 5.03 -7.83 -6.56
C SER A 152 5.16 -8.20 -5.07
N GLU A 153 6.08 -9.10 -4.74
CA GLU A 153 6.39 -9.52 -3.37
C GLU A 153 6.97 -8.36 -2.55
N ASN A 154 7.38 -7.29 -3.22
CA ASN A 154 8.02 -6.13 -2.63
C ASN A 154 7.03 -4.97 -2.47
N VAL A 155 6.89 -4.51 -1.25
CA VAL A 155 6.16 -3.28 -0.95
C VAL A 155 7.09 -2.09 -1.12
N CYS A 156 6.58 -1.05 -1.77
CA CYS A 156 7.28 0.23 -1.90
C CYS A 156 6.72 1.21 -0.85
N TRP A 157 7.62 1.76 -0.02
CA TRP A 157 7.31 2.84 0.90
C TRP A 157 8.16 4.07 0.55
N PHE A 158 7.50 5.22 0.38
CA PHE A 158 8.14 6.48 0.00
C PHE A 158 8.08 7.45 1.16
N VAL A 159 9.25 7.90 1.60
CA VAL A 159 9.43 8.80 2.72
C VAL A 159 9.90 10.14 2.22
N GLN A 160 9.16 11.19 2.50
CA GLN A 160 9.54 12.55 2.15
C GLN A 160 10.62 13.08 3.09
N ARG A 161 11.33 14.12 2.66
CA ARG A 161 12.49 14.67 3.36
C ARG A 161 12.19 15.16 4.78
N ASP A 162 11.01 15.69 5.02
CA ASP A 162 10.55 16.13 6.34
C ASP A 162 10.35 14.99 7.33
N GLN A 163 9.92 13.82 6.83
CA GLN A 163 9.76 12.60 7.63
C GLN A 163 11.09 11.88 7.89
N TRP A 164 12.14 12.24 7.14
CA TRP A 164 13.45 11.58 7.23
C TRP A 164 14.08 11.71 8.62
N LYS A 165 13.97 12.87 9.27
CA LYS A 165 14.53 13.11 10.60
C LYS A 165 14.02 12.12 11.63
N MET A 166 12.75 11.75 11.53
CA MET A 166 12.15 10.77 12.43
C MET A 166 12.79 9.38 12.28
N LEU A 167 13.16 9.00 11.05
CA LEU A 167 13.89 7.74 10.81
C LEU A 167 15.33 7.79 11.29
N GLU A 168 16.00 8.95 11.21
CA GLU A 168 17.35 9.12 11.73
C GLU A 168 17.39 9.04 13.28
N GLU A 169 16.36 9.57 13.93
CA GLU A 169 16.25 9.60 15.40
C GLU A 169 15.77 8.25 15.97
N ARG A 170 14.79 7.61 15.34
CA ARG A 170 14.13 6.40 15.85
C ARG A 170 14.63 5.10 15.21
N GLY A 171 15.44 5.19 14.15
CA GLY A 171 15.81 4.05 13.34
C GLY A 171 14.70 3.59 12.39
N LEU A 172 14.92 2.43 11.78
CA LEU A 172 13.97 1.85 10.82
C LEU A 172 12.81 1.18 11.56
N PRO A 173 11.56 1.34 11.09
CA PRO A 173 10.40 0.72 11.71
C PRO A 173 10.38 -0.79 11.44
N ALA A 174 9.76 -1.54 12.35
CA ALA A 174 9.50 -2.97 12.17
C ALA A 174 8.18 -3.24 11.43
N TRP A 175 7.29 -2.26 11.42
CA TRP A 175 5.93 -2.35 10.85
C TRP A 175 5.57 -1.09 10.05
N LEU A 176 4.70 -1.27 9.05
CA LEU A 176 4.01 -0.19 8.33
C LEU A 176 2.51 -0.35 8.43
#